data_875083bf3456e18a4c029fe17ddf86cf
#
_entry.id   875083bf3456e18a4c029fe17ddf86cf
#
_cell.length_a   1.000
_cell.length_b   1.000
_cell.length_c   1.000
_cell.angle_alpha   90.00
_cell.angle_beta   90.00
_cell.angle_gamma   90.00
#
_symmetry.space_group_name_H-M   'P 1'
#
loop_
_entity.id
_entity.type
_entity.pdbx_description
1 polymer ?
#
loop_
_entity_poly.entity_id
_entity_poly.type
_entity_poly.pdbx_seq_one_letter_code
_entity_poly.pdbx_strand_id
1 'polypeptide(L)'
;PALIAQLAVMFCMQPQQHNDDAVLAGRLRELRWQLAQARGDTRRAIPLLLNSSLSGASLEPLWQTARAGEMTQVWPSDGVPCSSASWLMQADGAHRLAALVRMNAFARFTQQMALSALTTATDDVPPIAPAVVLYHFTPAGAPVVADNLWQRWLSGHTALNSLPGWLPEMTSEARALPDFILPILPLGGGITPKNRALRRAFCLFSLAAMIALCCSAWNNHQLLQRIGFDVQRYERTAMDDHAAKARAVQILRQDAAQLDAFARDGAPLALGLGLYRGERLRQTVLETIRSYVPPPPPKAVEKIVPKIIRLDSMSLFDTGKWTLKPGSTKLLVNSLLGIKARPGWLIVIAGHTDSVGDDKSNQTLSL
;
A
#
# COMPACT_ATOMS: atom_id res chain seq x y z
N PRO A 1 35.11 14.32 12.95
CA PRO A 1 33.74 13.74 12.90
C PRO A 1 33.26 13.25 14.27
N ALA A 2 34.11 12.69 15.15
CA ALA A 2 33.74 12.18 16.47
C ALA A 2 33.28 13.28 17.44
N LEU A 3 33.95 14.44 17.45
CA LEU A 3 33.62 15.59 18.33
C LEU A 3 32.23 16.19 18.05
N ILE A 4 31.75 16.18 16.79
CA ILE A 4 30.43 16.71 16.44
C ILE A 4 29.31 15.84 17.04
N ALA A 5 29.57 14.56 17.28
CA ALA A 5 28.57 13.64 17.89
C ALA A 5 28.33 13.97 19.38
N GLN A 6 29.22 14.72 20.01
CA GLN A 6 29.15 15.13 21.43
C GLN A 6 28.77 16.61 21.58
N LEU A 7 28.48 17.32 20.48
CA LEU A 7 28.13 18.73 20.50
C LEU A 7 26.64 18.91 20.84
N ALA A 8 26.37 19.74 21.81
CA ALA A 8 25.05 20.27 22.13
C ALA A 8 25.12 21.80 22.20
N VAL A 9 24.04 22.47 21.83
CA VAL A 9 23.93 23.93 21.95
C VAL A 9 23.07 24.24 23.16
N MET A 10 23.57 25.09 24.05
CA MET A 10 22.79 25.57 25.19
C MET A 10 22.47 27.04 25.01
N PHE A 11 21.20 27.38 25.15
CA PHE A 11 20.72 28.75 25.21
C PHE A 11 20.39 29.09 26.67
N CYS A 12 21.07 30.08 27.21
CA CYS A 12 20.87 30.57 28.58
C CYS A 12 19.93 31.79 28.54
N MET A 13 18.80 31.69 29.24
CA MET A 13 17.83 32.76 29.38
C MET A 13 17.79 33.24 30.84
N GLN A 14 17.96 34.55 31.02
CA GLN A 14 17.84 35.22 32.32
C GLN A 14 16.80 36.34 32.19
N PRO A 15 15.53 36.05 32.35
CA PRO A 15 14.43 37.01 32.05
C PRO A 15 14.42 38.22 33.00
N GLN A 16 15.08 38.12 34.14
CA GLN A 16 15.23 39.24 35.08
C GLN A 16 16.25 40.31 34.61
N GLN A 17 17.06 40.00 33.58
CA GLN A 17 18.04 40.91 33.00
C GLN A 17 17.52 41.60 31.71
N HIS A 18 16.32 41.32 31.31
CA HIS A 18 15.72 41.85 30.09
C HIS A 18 14.38 42.52 30.40
N ASN A 19 14.17 43.65 29.80
CA ASN A 19 12.90 44.40 29.88
C ASN A 19 12.16 44.47 28.55
N ASP A 20 12.70 43.95 27.46
CA ASP A 20 12.13 43.97 26.15
C ASP A 20 11.94 42.54 25.61
N ASP A 21 10.68 42.17 25.39
CA ASP A 21 10.28 40.87 24.85
C ASP A 21 10.60 40.71 23.35
N ALA A 22 10.62 41.82 22.59
CA ALA A 22 10.99 41.81 21.20
C ALA A 22 12.49 41.46 21.00
N VAL A 23 13.35 41.92 21.92
CA VAL A 23 14.79 41.56 21.90
C VAL A 23 14.98 40.07 22.18
N LEU A 24 14.27 39.51 23.16
CA LEU A 24 14.31 38.08 23.44
C LEU A 24 13.79 37.25 22.28
N ALA A 25 12.67 37.63 21.73
CA ALA A 25 12.07 36.95 20.55
C ALA A 25 12.99 37.02 19.32
N GLY A 26 13.68 38.15 19.12
CA GLY A 26 14.71 38.31 18.08
C GLY A 26 15.86 37.32 18.22
N ARG A 27 16.45 37.23 19.47
CA ARG A 27 17.53 36.28 19.78
C ARG A 27 17.11 34.81 19.61
N LEU A 28 15.89 34.47 19.97
CA LEU A 28 15.35 33.10 19.76
C LEU A 28 15.18 32.77 18.30
N ARG A 29 14.71 33.72 17.47
CA ARG A 29 14.61 33.54 16.02
C ARG A 29 15.98 33.35 15.37
N GLU A 30 16.95 34.18 15.74
CA GLU A 30 18.33 34.06 15.27
C GLU A 30 18.94 32.71 15.66
N LEU A 31 18.80 32.28 16.92
CA LEU A 31 19.23 30.97 17.37
C LEU A 31 18.61 29.84 16.53
N ARG A 32 17.30 29.91 16.26
CA ARG A 32 16.62 28.93 15.39
C ARG A 32 17.25 28.87 14.01
N TRP A 33 17.47 30.01 13.41
CA TRP A 33 18.06 30.11 12.07
C TRP A 33 19.47 29.50 12.04
N GLN A 34 20.34 29.94 12.95
CA GLN A 34 21.72 29.46 13.05
C GLN A 34 21.77 27.95 13.32
N LEU A 35 20.94 27.46 14.23
CA LEU A 35 20.90 26.04 14.56
C LEU A 35 20.30 25.19 13.42
N ALA A 36 19.33 25.71 12.68
CA ALA A 36 18.79 25.05 11.50
C ALA A 36 19.87 24.95 10.41
N GLN A 37 20.64 26.01 10.17
CA GLN A 37 21.76 26.03 9.23
C GLN A 37 22.84 25.02 9.66
N ALA A 38 23.29 25.07 10.91
CA ALA A 38 24.29 24.14 11.45
C ALA A 38 23.84 22.66 11.33
N ARG A 39 22.57 22.38 11.57
CA ARG A 39 22.00 21.04 11.35
C ARG A 39 21.96 20.64 9.89
N GLY A 40 21.72 21.60 8.98
CA GLY A 40 21.77 21.41 7.53
C GLY A 40 23.18 21.06 7.05
N ASP A 41 24.16 21.87 7.45
CA ASP A 41 25.58 21.73 7.04
C ASP A 41 26.20 20.44 7.59
N THR A 42 25.96 20.16 8.85
CA THR A 42 26.50 18.95 9.52
C THR A 42 25.70 17.69 9.22
N ARG A 43 24.47 17.81 8.69
CA ARG A 43 23.49 16.73 8.52
C ARG A 43 23.20 15.95 9.81
N ARG A 44 23.40 16.58 10.96
CA ARG A 44 23.23 15.97 12.28
C ARG A 44 22.19 16.71 13.12
N ALA A 45 21.51 15.98 13.98
CA ALA A 45 20.60 16.56 14.95
C ALA A 45 21.37 17.09 16.14
N ILE A 46 21.88 18.33 16.06
CA ILE A 46 22.53 18.99 17.21
C ILE A 46 21.43 19.26 18.24
N PRO A 47 21.51 18.67 19.47
CA PRO A 47 20.50 18.91 20.49
C PRO A 47 20.59 20.33 21.03
N LEU A 48 19.40 20.93 21.25
CA LEU A 48 19.25 22.23 21.92
C LEU A 48 18.90 21.98 23.38
N LEU A 49 19.60 22.66 24.26
CA LEU A 49 19.36 22.76 25.68
C LEU A 49 18.86 24.17 25.99
N LEU A 50 17.71 24.30 26.60
CA LEU A 50 17.24 25.59 27.09
C LEU A 50 17.47 25.67 28.58
N ASN A 51 18.34 26.57 29.03
CA ASN A 51 18.57 26.85 30.41
C ASN A 51 17.94 28.19 30.81
N SER A 52 16.93 28.14 31.64
CA SER A 52 16.23 29.33 32.16
C SER A 52 16.52 29.50 33.65
N SER A 53 17.04 30.65 34.02
CA SER A 53 17.45 30.93 35.39
C SER A 53 16.59 31.98 36.06
N LEU A 54 16.17 31.71 37.28
CA LEU A 54 15.46 32.63 38.15
C LEU A 54 16.22 32.81 39.48
N SER A 55 16.47 34.06 39.82
CA SER A 55 17.17 34.42 41.08
C SER A 55 16.22 35.11 42.04
N GLY A 56 16.32 34.81 43.34
CA GLY A 56 15.53 35.43 44.38
C GLY A 56 15.92 34.97 45.77
N ALA A 57 16.04 35.88 46.73
CA ALA A 57 16.53 35.61 48.06
C ALA A 57 15.82 34.48 48.83
N SER A 58 14.56 34.23 48.49
CA SER A 58 13.75 33.15 49.09
C SER A 58 13.72 31.85 48.26
N LEU A 59 14.59 31.68 47.28
CA LEU A 59 14.73 30.46 46.49
C LEU A 59 15.82 29.56 47.05
N GLU A 60 15.53 28.28 47.15
CA GLU A 60 16.57 27.28 47.40
C GLU A 60 17.39 27.07 46.14
N PRO A 61 18.71 26.86 46.25
CA PRO A 61 19.53 26.51 45.10
C PRO A 61 19.20 25.11 44.63
N LEU A 62 18.49 25.02 43.53
CA LEU A 62 18.11 23.72 42.91
C LEU A 62 18.00 23.84 41.41
N TRP A 63 18.02 22.69 40.78
CA TRP A 63 17.75 22.56 39.35
C TRP A 63 16.49 21.74 39.13
N GLN A 64 15.80 22.06 38.09
CA GLN A 64 14.67 21.27 37.64
C GLN A 64 14.85 20.94 36.16
N THR A 65 14.63 19.69 35.79
CA THR A 65 14.72 19.24 34.41
C THR A 65 13.34 18.83 33.88
N ALA A 66 13.03 19.28 32.67
CA ALA A 66 11.85 18.86 31.92
C ALA A 66 12.27 18.31 30.56
N ARG A 67 11.79 17.08 30.22
CA ARG A 67 12.02 16.41 28.95
C ARG A 67 10.68 15.96 28.39
N ALA A 68 10.59 15.95 27.05
CA ALA A 68 9.37 15.50 26.39
C ALA A 68 9.07 14.02 26.72
N GLY A 69 7.89 13.76 27.26
CA GLY A 69 7.45 12.39 27.60
C GLY A 69 7.95 11.89 28.96
N GLU A 70 8.71 12.69 29.71
CA GLU A 70 9.18 12.33 31.05
C GLU A 70 8.58 13.25 32.12
N MET A 71 8.50 12.74 33.34
CA MET A 71 8.08 13.55 34.49
C MET A 71 9.22 14.55 34.87
N THR A 72 8.84 15.74 35.28
CA THR A 72 9.76 16.76 35.75
C THR A 72 10.52 16.29 36.98
N GLN A 73 11.83 16.38 36.92
CA GLN A 73 12.72 15.99 38.04
C GLN A 73 13.32 17.22 38.71
N VAL A 74 13.41 17.19 40.02
CA VAL A 74 14.07 18.20 40.86
C VAL A 74 15.41 17.65 41.29
N TRP A 75 16.44 18.46 41.19
CA TRP A 75 17.82 18.17 41.55
C TRP A 75 18.27 19.16 42.65
N PRO A 76 18.09 18.84 43.94
CA PRO A 76 18.57 19.64 45.04
C PRO A 76 20.10 19.69 45.02
N SER A 77 20.69 20.75 45.59
CA SER A 77 22.14 20.89 45.60
C SER A 77 22.87 19.73 46.30
N ASP A 78 22.26 19.17 47.32
CA ASP A 78 22.88 18.16 48.22
C ASP A 78 22.20 16.79 48.10
N GLY A 79 21.26 16.63 47.15
CA GLY A 79 20.37 15.47 47.15
C GLY A 79 20.35 14.66 45.86
N VAL A 80 19.72 13.52 45.99
CA VAL A 80 19.41 12.63 44.85
C VAL A 80 18.25 13.22 44.06
N PRO A 81 18.26 13.14 42.71
CA PRO A 81 17.15 13.60 41.89
C PRO A 81 15.85 12.89 42.27
N CYS A 82 14.79 13.65 42.38
CA CYS A 82 13.49 13.14 42.77
C CYS A 82 12.35 13.82 41.96
N SER A 83 11.17 13.25 41.99
CA SER A 83 10.00 13.90 41.41
C SER A 83 9.61 15.14 42.20
N SER A 84 8.97 16.13 41.55
CA SER A 84 8.45 17.32 42.22
C SER A 84 7.52 16.98 43.40
N ALA A 85 6.72 15.92 43.27
CA ALA A 85 5.86 15.44 44.35
C ALA A 85 6.65 14.86 45.52
N SER A 86 7.66 14.04 45.27
CA SER A 86 8.52 13.48 46.31
C SER A 86 9.35 14.57 47.02
N TRP A 87 9.80 15.57 46.27
CA TRP A 87 10.51 16.73 46.83
C TRP A 87 9.62 17.53 47.78
N LEU A 88 8.34 17.75 47.41
CA LEU A 88 7.39 18.46 48.24
C LEU A 88 7.10 17.74 49.58
N MET A 89 7.12 16.40 49.59
CA MET A 89 6.83 15.60 50.79
C MET A 89 7.99 15.49 51.76
N GLN A 90 9.18 15.94 51.41
CA GLN A 90 10.31 16.05 52.31
C GLN A 90 10.12 17.21 53.27
N ALA A 91 10.98 17.37 54.29
CA ALA A 91 10.84 18.38 55.36
C ALA A 91 10.45 19.77 54.83
N ASP A 92 9.74 20.56 55.64
CA ASP A 92 9.35 21.97 55.38
C ASP A 92 8.33 22.19 54.23
N GLY A 93 7.25 21.41 54.24
CA GLY A 93 6.25 21.36 53.15
C GLY A 93 5.64 22.72 52.79
N ALA A 94 5.45 23.66 53.73
CA ALA A 94 4.84 24.96 53.40
C ALA A 94 5.79 25.86 52.57
N HIS A 95 7.08 25.89 52.91
CA HIS A 95 8.11 26.64 52.18
C HIS A 95 8.29 26.05 50.78
N ARG A 96 8.35 24.72 50.68
CA ARG A 96 8.49 24.01 49.42
C ARG A 96 7.27 24.15 48.52
N LEU A 97 6.07 24.21 49.09
CA LEU A 97 4.85 24.50 48.31
C LEU A 97 4.95 25.89 47.66
N ALA A 98 5.37 26.91 48.41
CA ALA A 98 5.52 28.26 47.86
C ALA A 98 6.62 28.29 46.77
N ALA A 99 7.71 27.55 46.94
CA ALA A 99 8.75 27.39 45.95
C ALA A 99 8.24 26.68 44.70
N LEU A 100 7.46 25.58 44.84
CA LEU A 100 6.87 24.85 43.72
C LEU A 100 5.89 25.69 42.91
N VAL A 101 5.08 26.54 43.55
CA VAL A 101 4.19 27.47 42.85
C VAL A 101 5.00 28.44 41.98
N ARG A 102 6.12 28.98 42.50
CA ARG A 102 7.02 29.85 41.73
C ARG A 102 7.70 29.10 40.58
N MET A 103 8.19 27.90 40.84
CA MET A 103 8.78 27.04 39.82
C MET A 103 7.78 26.77 38.67
N ASN A 104 6.55 26.43 39.00
CA ASN A 104 5.50 26.17 37.98
C ASN A 104 5.12 27.46 37.21
N ALA A 105 5.01 28.60 37.90
CA ALA A 105 4.79 29.88 37.23
C ALA A 105 5.92 30.22 36.27
N PHE A 106 7.20 29.99 36.71
CA PHE A 106 8.35 30.22 35.87
C PHE A 106 8.45 29.26 34.68
N ALA A 107 8.08 28.01 34.88
CA ALA A 107 7.97 27.06 33.78
C ALA A 107 6.92 27.49 32.74
N ARG A 108 5.74 27.97 33.17
CA ARG A 108 4.73 28.57 32.30
C ARG A 108 5.23 29.79 31.54
N PHE A 109 5.92 30.71 32.23
CA PHE A 109 6.56 31.81 31.58
C PHE A 109 7.53 31.37 30.48
N THR A 110 8.44 30.46 30.80
CA THR A 110 9.40 29.92 29.83
C THR A 110 8.70 29.24 28.65
N GLN A 111 7.60 28.52 28.91
CA GLN A 111 6.81 27.89 27.86
C GLN A 111 6.20 28.93 26.90
N GLN A 112 5.64 30.01 27.44
CA GLN A 112 4.98 31.03 26.63
C GLN A 112 5.99 31.92 25.89
N MET A 113 7.08 32.31 26.53
CA MET A 113 8.03 33.28 25.98
C MET A 113 9.10 32.64 25.09
N ALA A 114 9.62 31.47 25.48
CA ALA A 114 10.74 30.84 24.78
C ALA A 114 10.36 29.60 24.00
N LEU A 115 9.65 28.64 24.61
CA LEU A 115 9.32 27.39 23.94
C LEU A 115 8.36 27.60 22.77
N SER A 116 7.36 28.46 22.90
CA SER A 116 6.46 28.82 21.80
C SER A 116 7.22 29.40 20.61
N ALA A 117 8.16 30.33 20.86
CA ALA A 117 8.98 30.96 19.82
C ALA A 117 9.91 29.94 19.12
N LEU A 118 10.36 28.90 19.82
CA LEU A 118 11.21 27.85 19.27
C LEU A 118 10.43 26.77 18.51
N THR A 119 9.21 26.43 18.96
CA THR A 119 8.44 25.28 18.46
C THR A 119 7.35 25.65 17.47
N THR A 120 6.89 26.91 17.42
CA THR A 120 5.89 27.36 16.44
C THR A 120 6.49 27.29 15.03
N ALA A 121 5.77 26.60 14.12
CA ALA A 121 6.16 26.57 12.72
C ALA A 121 6.05 27.96 12.08
N THR A 122 7.09 28.38 11.38
CA THR A 122 7.12 29.57 10.53
C THR A 122 7.58 29.17 9.14
N ASP A 123 7.19 29.90 8.10
CA ASP A 123 7.52 29.54 6.71
C ASP A 123 9.03 29.51 6.44
N ASP A 124 9.78 30.35 7.15
CA ASP A 124 11.22 30.54 6.86
C ASP A 124 12.14 29.58 7.62
N VAL A 125 11.75 29.14 8.82
CA VAL A 125 12.65 28.35 9.68
C VAL A 125 11.87 27.18 10.34
N PRO A 126 12.41 25.94 10.25
CA PRO A 126 11.76 24.80 10.87
C PRO A 126 11.68 24.92 12.39
N PRO A 127 10.64 24.36 13.04
CA PRO A 127 10.50 24.35 14.48
C PRO A 127 11.64 23.53 15.13
N ILE A 128 12.15 24.00 16.24
CA ILE A 128 13.20 23.34 17.00
C ILE A 128 12.75 23.15 18.43
N ALA A 129 12.41 21.93 18.80
CA ALA A 129 12.13 21.60 20.19
C ALA A 129 13.44 21.38 20.96
N PRO A 130 13.62 21.97 22.15
CA PRO A 130 14.72 21.63 23.02
C PRO A 130 14.67 20.15 23.44
N ALA A 131 15.82 19.52 23.51
CA ALA A 131 15.95 18.15 24.00
C ALA A 131 15.70 18.07 25.50
N VAL A 132 16.15 19.10 26.21
CA VAL A 132 15.99 19.27 27.65
C VAL A 132 15.77 20.75 27.96
N VAL A 133 14.83 21.02 28.86
CA VAL A 133 14.65 22.35 29.46
C VAL A 133 15.13 22.26 30.90
N LEU A 134 16.05 23.12 31.22
CA LEU A 134 16.61 23.29 32.56
C LEU A 134 16.04 24.56 33.19
N TYR A 135 15.59 24.44 34.40
CA TYR A 135 15.26 25.57 35.23
C TYR A 135 16.28 25.62 36.39
N HIS A 136 16.94 26.74 36.51
CA HIS A 136 17.89 26.99 37.59
C HIS A 136 17.33 28.01 38.55
N PHE A 137 17.18 27.62 39.80
CA PHE A 137 16.71 28.47 40.88
C PHE A 137 17.88 28.74 41.84
N THR A 138 18.05 30.00 42.26
CA THR A 138 19.17 30.37 43.12
C THR A 138 18.82 31.59 43.93
N PRO A 139 19.26 31.64 45.21
CA PRO A 139 19.10 32.84 46.05
C PRO A 139 19.91 34.03 45.55
N ALA A 140 21.04 33.76 44.88
CA ALA A 140 22.00 34.76 44.45
C ALA A 140 22.04 34.85 42.91
N GLY A 141 22.26 36.03 42.37
CA GLY A 141 22.29 36.23 40.93
C GLY A 141 22.85 37.56 40.47
N ALA A 142 22.82 37.75 39.16
CA ALA A 142 23.17 39.01 38.53
C ALA A 142 22.12 40.11 38.85
N PRO A 143 22.50 41.39 38.72
CA PRO A 143 21.60 42.51 38.96
C PRO A 143 20.29 42.37 38.20
N VAL A 144 19.19 42.62 38.88
CA VAL A 144 17.83 42.56 38.31
C VAL A 144 17.50 43.94 37.75
N VAL A 145 17.06 43.95 36.49
CA VAL A 145 16.59 45.16 35.81
C VAL A 145 15.18 45.48 36.31
N ALA A 146 14.93 46.77 36.55
CA ALA A 146 13.56 47.22 36.90
C ALA A 146 12.58 46.91 35.75
N ASP A 147 11.35 46.54 36.08
CA ASP A 147 10.29 46.20 35.15
C ASP A 147 10.72 45.13 34.11
N ASN A 148 11.41 44.10 34.60
CA ASN A 148 11.91 43.03 33.76
C ASN A 148 10.77 42.12 33.25
N LEU A 149 11.10 41.26 32.26
CA LEU A 149 10.14 40.37 31.61
C LEU A 149 9.41 39.43 32.57
N TRP A 150 10.13 38.92 33.59
CA TRP A 150 9.52 38.06 34.58
C TRP A 150 8.52 38.79 35.45
N GLN A 151 8.87 39.99 35.95
CA GLN A 151 7.97 40.79 36.79
C GLN A 151 6.72 41.18 36.03
N ARG A 152 6.83 41.68 34.82
CA ARG A 152 5.70 42.03 33.97
C ARG A 152 4.79 40.86 33.69
N TRP A 153 5.37 39.72 33.35
CA TRP A 153 4.57 38.52 33.12
C TRP A 153 3.86 38.07 34.41
N LEU A 154 4.60 38.04 35.53
CA LEU A 154 4.06 37.64 36.83
C LEU A 154 2.85 38.50 37.24
N SER A 155 3.01 39.81 37.16
CA SER A 155 1.93 40.76 37.51
C SER A 155 0.74 40.67 36.53
N GLY A 156 0.97 40.38 35.24
CA GLY A 156 -0.09 40.29 34.25
C GLY A 156 -0.86 38.96 34.27
N HIS A 157 -0.23 37.87 34.75
CA HIS A 157 -0.83 36.53 34.71
C HIS A 157 -1.15 35.93 36.08
N THR A 158 -0.71 36.53 37.13
CA THR A 158 -0.93 36.05 38.49
C THR A 158 -1.23 37.24 39.40
N ALA A 159 -1.77 36.98 40.59
CA ALA A 159 -1.92 38.02 41.62
C ALA A 159 -0.60 38.24 42.42
N LEU A 160 0.50 37.61 42.00
CA LEU A 160 1.77 37.69 42.69
C LEU A 160 2.57 38.88 42.17
N ASN A 161 2.98 39.77 43.08
CA ASN A 161 3.95 40.80 42.80
C ASN A 161 5.27 40.48 43.44
N SER A 162 6.36 40.98 42.89
CA SER A 162 7.68 40.82 43.52
C SER A 162 7.72 41.68 44.78
N LEU A 163 7.90 41.04 45.93
CA LEU A 163 8.08 41.73 47.19
C LEU A 163 9.54 42.22 47.33
N PRO A 164 9.77 43.32 48.08
CA PRO A 164 11.13 43.85 48.25
C PRO A 164 12.17 42.83 48.73
N GLY A 165 11.79 41.86 49.58
CA GLY A 165 12.66 40.82 50.08
C GLY A 165 12.93 39.66 49.10
N TRP A 166 12.45 39.75 47.84
CA TRP A 166 12.64 38.73 46.81
C TRP A 166 13.78 39.07 45.85
N LEU A 167 14.43 40.20 46.02
CA LEU A 167 15.60 40.55 45.21
C LEU A 167 16.76 39.60 45.51
N PRO A 168 17.45 39.09 44.54
CA PRO A 168 18.57 38.18 44.73
C PRO A 168 19.77 38.90 45.35
N GLU A 169 20.55 38.15 46.12
CA GLU A 169 21.87 38.62 46.54
C GLU A 169 22.76 38.75 45.31
N MET A 170 23.53 39.85 45.24
CA MET A 170 24.42 40.10 44.10
C MET A 170 25.69 39.26 44.24
N THR A 171 25.93 38.39 43.26
CA THR A 171 27.17 37.64 43.13
C THR A 171 27.76 37.79 41.73
N SER A 172 29.07 37.90 41.66
CA SER A 172 29.81 37.93 40.40
C SER A 172 30.33 36.55 39.97
N GLU A 173 30.04 35.51 40.72
CA GLU A 173 30.55 34.17 40.42
C GLU A 173 29.92 33.59 39.18
N ALA A 174 30.79 33.08 38.29
CA ALA A 174 30.35 32.32 37.12
C ALA A 174 29.67 31.02 37.58
N ARG A 175 28.44 30.84 37.18
CA ARG A 175 27.65 29.64 37.51
C ARG A 175 28.19 28.45 36.73
N ALA A 176 28.74 27.48 37.46
CA ALA A 176 29.13 26.21 36.85
C ALA A 176 27.91 25.44 36.35
N LEU A 177 28.02 24.87 35.18
CA LEU A 177 27.03 23.95 34.68
C LEU A 177 27.13 22.64 35.48
N PRO A 178 26.01 22.10 36.02
CA PRO A 178 26.09 20.90 36.83
C PRO A 178 26.37 19.66 35.95
N ASP A 179 27.24 18.79 36.41
CA ASP A 179 27.73 17.61 35.72
C ASP A 179 26.60 16.59 35.40
N PHE A 180 25.54 16.59 36.21
CA PHE A 180 24.40 15.68 35.97
C PHE A 180 23.70 15.90 34.64
N ILE A 181 23.90 17.03 33.97
CA ILE A 181 23.33 17.34 32.68
C ILE A 181 23.95 16.51 31.55
N LEU A 182 25.23 16.17 31.67
CA LEU A 182 25.97 15.49 30.61
C LEU A 182 25.39 14.13 30.25
N PRO A 183 25.06 13.23 31.19
CA PRO A 183 24.43 11.94 30.85
C PRO A 183 22.99 12.05 30.40
N ILE A 184 22.32 13.17 30.70
CA ILE A 184 20.92 13.39 30.30
C ILE A 184 20.82 13.84 28.84
N LEU A 185 21.87 14.44 28.29
CA LEU A 185 21.86 14.94 26.91
C LEU A 185 21.83 13.80 25.92
N PRO A 186 20.94 13.89 24.94
CA PRO A 186 20.99 12.96 23.82
C PRO A 186 22.29 13.14 23.05
N LEU A 187 22.95 12.04 22.70
CA LEU A 187 24.13 12.11 21.84
C LEU A 187 23.78 12.82 20.53
N GLY A 188 24.53 13.89 20.21
CA GLY A 188 24.30 14.74 19.03
C GLY A 188 24.58 14.07 17.68
N GLY A 189 24.79 12.75 17.67
CA GLY A 189 25.01 11.95 16.46
C GLY A 189 23.73 11.44 15.75
N GLY A 190 22.57 11.80 16.23
CA GLY A 190 21.30 11.34 15.69
C GLY A 190 21.05 11.81 14.24
N ILE A 191 20.39 10.97 13.48
CA ILE A 191 19.95 11.31 12.11
C ILE A 191 18.85 12.39 12.22
N THR A 192 18.95 13.45 11.41
CA THR A 192 17.93 14.49 11.36
C THR A 192 16.55 13.88 11.06
N PRO A 193 15.43 14.48 11.54
CA PRO A 193 14.09 13.97 11.26
C PRO A 193 13.84 13.75 9.77
N LYS A 194 14.33 14.65 8.90
CA LYS A 194 14.23 14.55 7.44
C LYS A 194 14.94 13.30 6.90
N ASN A 195 16.19 13.06 7.31
CA ASN A 195 16.96 11.89 6.88
C ASN A 195 16.39 10.59 7.46
N ARG A 196 15.81 10.64 8.67
CA ARG A 196 15.10 9.49 9.27
C ARG A 196 13.85 9.15 8.47
N ALA A 197 13.06 10.15 8.08
CA ALA A 197 11.89 9.97 7.22
C ALA A 197 12.29 9.40 5.85
N LEU A 198 13.33 9.95 5.22
CA LEU A 198 13.84 9.46 3.94
C LEU A 198 14.33 8.01 4.03
N ARG A 199 15.07 7.65 5.09
CA ARG A 199 15.50 6.25 5.33
C ARG A 199 14.32 5.30 5.49
N ARG A 200 13.30 5.71 6.27
CA ARG A 200 12.07 4.90 6.44
C ARG A 200 11.33 4.73 5.12
N ALA A 201 11.18 5.81 4.35
CA ALA A 201 10.55 5.77 3.02
C ALA A 201 11.32 4.83 2.09
N PHE A 202 12.65 4.90 2.05
CA PHE A 202 13.48 4.00 1.26
C PHE A 202 13.34 2.54 1.68
N CYS A 203 13.35 2.26 2.99
CA CYS A 203 13.14 0.89 3.49
C CYS A 203 11.75 0.34 3.12
N LEU A 204 10.70 1.15 3.25
CA LEU A 204 9.33 0.76 2.87
C LEU A 204 9.21 0.52 1.37
N PHE A 205 9.81 1.40 0.55
CA PHE A 205 9.84 1.22 -0.90
C PHE A 205 10.58 -0.07 -1.30
N SER A 206 11.75 -0.31 -0.70
CA SER A 206 12.53 -1.54 -0.97
C SER A 206 11.77 -2.80 -0.55
N LEU A 207 11.08 -2.76 0.58
CA LEU A 207 10.24 -3.87 1.04
C LEU A 207 9.06 -4.11 0.08
N ALA A 208 8.37 -3.05 -0.34
CA ALA A 208 7.28 -3.15 -1.31
C ALA A 208 7.76 -3.71 -2.66
N ALA A 209 8.93 -3.24 -3.16
CA ALA A 209 9.54 -3.76 -4.37
C ALA A 209 9.89 -5.25 -4.24
N MET A 210 10.42 -5.67 -3.11
CA MET A 210 10.73 -7.08 -2.84
C MET A 210 9.47 -7.95 -2.83
N ILE A 211 8.40 -7.49 -2.17
CA ILE A 211 7.10 -8.19 -2.17
C ILE A 211 6.56 -8.29 -3.59
N ALA A 212 6.60 -7.21 -4.37
CA ALA A 212 6.14 -7.21 -5.76
C ALA A 212 6.92 -8.22 -6.63
N LEU A 213 8.24 -8.30 -6.46
CA LEU A 213 9.08 -9.30 -7.15
C LEU A 213 8.73 -10.73 -6.72
N CYS A 214 8.53 -10.98 -5.42
CA CYS A 214 8.10 -12.29 -4.93
C CYS A 214 6.74 -12.70 -5.49
N CYS A 215 5.77 -11.79 -5.51
CA CYS A 215 4.46 -12.05 -6.11
C CYS A 215 4.55 -12.34 -7.61
N SER A 216 5.38 -11.57 -8.34
CA SER A 216 5.60 -11.80 -9.77
C SER A 216 6.29 -13.15 -10.02
N ALA A 217 7.28 -13.53 -9.23
CA ALA A 217 7.94 -14.84 -9.30
C ALA A 217 6.96 -15.98 -9.04
N TRP A 218 6.11 -15.84 -8.02
CA TRP A 218 5.07 -16.81 -7.68
C TRP A 218 4.07 -17.00 -8.82
N ASN A 219 3.54 -15.89 -9.36
CA ASN A 219 2.59 -15.93 -10.47
C ASN A 219 3.20 -16.57 -11.73
N ASN A 220 4.48 -16.25 -12.03
CA ASN A 220 5.20 -16.90 -13.13
C ASN A 220 5.38 -18.39 -12.88
N HIS A 221 5.71 -18.79 -11.67
CA HIS A 221 5.84 -20.21 -11.33
C HIS A 221 4.51 -20.95 -11.48
N GLN A 222 3.40 -20.38 -11.04
CA GLN A 222 2.06 -20.95 -11.23
C GLN A 222 1.69 -21.07 -12.71
N LEU A 223 1.98 -20.05 -13.52
CA LEU A 223 1.76 -20.11 -14.97
C LEU A 223 2.53 -21.24 -15.62
N LEU A 224 3.83 -21.35 -15.29
CA LEU A 224 4.71 -22.41 -15.79
C LEU A 224 4.21 -23.80 -15.40
N GLN A 225 3.79 -23.98 -14.14
CA GLN A 225 3.26 -25.27 -13.66
C GLN A 225 1.96 -25.62 -14.36
N ARG A 226 0.99 -24.68 -14.47
CA ARG A 226 -0.30 -24.93 -15.14
C ARG A 226 -0.09 -25.41 -16.57
N ILE A 227 0.66 -24.64 -17.35
CA ILE A 227 0.90 -24.98 -18.76
C ILE A 227 1.71 -26.29 -18.88
N GLY A 228 2.68 -26.50 -18.01
CA GLY A 228 3.44 -27.75 -17.95
C GLY A 228 2.56 -28.96 -17.66
N PHE A 229 1.58 -28.82 -16.75
CA PHE A 229 0.57 -29.86 -16.50
C PHE A 229 -0.31 -30.15 -17.73
N ASP A 230 -0.73 -29.10 -18.46
CA ASP A 230 -1.58 -29.27 -19.63
C ASP A 230 -0.82 -29.96 -20.78
N VAL A 231 0.45 -29.64 -20.98
CA VAL A 231 1.34 -30.36 -21.93
C VAL A 231 1.49 -31.82 -21.50
N GLN A 232 1.83 -32.08 -20.22
CA GLN A 232 2.01 -33.44 -19.71
C GLN A 232 0.72 -34.26 -19.77
N ARG A 233 -0.45 -33.65 -19.54
CA ARG A 233 -1.75 -34.26 -19.70
C ARG A 233 -1.98 -34.68 -21.16
N TYR A 234 -1.66 -33.81 -22.12
CA TYR A 234 -1.73 -34.14 -23.52
C TYR A 234 -0.80 -35.32 -23.86
N GLU A 235 0.45 -35.34 -23.42
CA GLU A 235 1.39 -36.41 -23.68
C GLU A 235 0.92 -37.76 -23.12
N ARG A 236 0.37 -37.78 -21.90
CA ARG A 236 -0.15 -38.99 -21.23
C ARG A 236 -1.42 -39.54 -21.85
N THR A 237 -2.18 -38.71 -22.57
CA THR A 237 -3.41 -39.16 -23.22
C THR A 237 -3.08 -39.90 -24.50
N ALA A 238 -3.53 -41.15 -24.63
CA ALA A 238 -3.31 -41.97 -25.83
C ALA A 238 -3.93 -41.35 -27.07
N MET A 239 -3.33 -41.52 -28.24
CA MET A 239 -3.88 -41.00 -29.50
C MET A 239 -5.21 -41.68 -29.89
N ASP A 240 -5.44 -42.94 -29.45
CA ASP A 240 -6.65 -43.70 -29.70
C ASP A 240 -7.88 -43.16 -29.00
N ASP A 241 -7.66 -42.45 -27.83
CA ASP A 241 -8.76 -41.71 -27.19
C ASP A 241 -8.93 -40.33 -27.81
N HIS A 242 -9.52 -40.34 -29.01
CA HIS A 242 -9.71 -39.13 -29.81
C HIS A 242 -10.48 -38.04 -29.10
N ALA A 243 -11.43 -38.37 -28.22
CA ALA A 243 -12.27 -37.40 -27.52
C ALA A 243 -11.48 -36.68 -26.40
N ALA A 244 -10.74 -37.42 -25.60
CA ALA A 244 -9.89 -36.85 -24.54
C ALA A 244 -8.73 -36.08 -25.15
N LYS A 245 -8.10 -36.62 -26.21
CA LYS A 245 -6.98 -35.97 -26.90
C LYS A 245 -7.38 -34.63 -27.52
N ALA A 246 -8.55 -34.57 -28.18
CA ALA A 246 -9.09 -33.34 -28.76
C ALA A 246 -9.36 -32.26 -27.68
N ARG A 247 -9.88 -32.65 -26.52
CA ARG A 247 -10.08 -31.72 -25.39
C ARG A 247 -8.72 -31.16 -24.86
N ALA A 248 -7.72 -32.04 -24.73
CA ALA A 248 -6.39 -31.61 -24.30
C ALA A 248 -5.76 -30.63 -25.28
N VAL A 249 -5.89 -30.89 -26.61
CA VAL A 249 -5.41 -29.95 -27.65
C VAL A 249 -6.17 -28.61 -27.59
N GLN A 250 -7.48 -28.62 -27.31
CA GLN A 250 -8.24 -27.40 -27.20
C GLN A 250 -7.74 -26.52 -26.01
N ILE A 251 -7.39 -27.12 -24.86
CA ILE A 251 -6.78 -26.42 -23.72
C ILE A 251 -5.43 -25.84 -24.14
N LEU A 252 -4.56 -26.63 -24.77
CA LEU A 252 -3.26 -26.14 -25.25
C LEU A 252 -3.38 -24.98 -26.26
N ARG A 253 -4.42 -24.97 -27.11
CA ARG A 253 -4.70 -23.85 -28.01
C ARG A 253 -5.10 -22.58 -27.26
N GLN A 254 -5.86 -22.70 -26.17
CA GLN A 254 -6.20 -21.57 -25.30
C GLN A 254 -4.95 -21.01 -24.60
N ASP A 255 -4.07 -21.90 -24.08
CA ASP A 255 -2.81 -21.50 -23.49
C ASP A 255 -1.88 -20.83 -24.50
N ALA A 256 -1.79 -21.37 -25.73
CA ALA A 256 -1.03 -20.77 -26.81
C ALA A 256 -1.56 -19.35 -27.15
N ALA A 257 -2.87 -19.19 -27.26
CA ALA A 257 -3.51 -17.88 -27.53
C ALA A 257 -3.21 -16.88 -26.40
N GLN A 258 -3.23 -17.33 -25.15
CA GLN A 258 -2.85 -16.49 -23.99
C GLN A 258 -1.39 -16.07 -24.06
N LEU A 259 -0.48 -16.99 -24.35
CA LEU A 259 0.95 -16.70 -24.48
C LEU A 259 1.24 -15.80 -25.69
N ASP A 260 0.50 -15.97 -26.80
CA ASP A 260 0.59 -15.09 -27.97
C ASP A 260 0.10 -13.67 -27.68
N ALA A 261 -0.95 -13.52 -26.89
CA ALA A 261 -1.39 -12.21 -26.42
C ALA A 261 -0.31 -11.54 -25.55
N PHE A 262 0.30 -12.29 -24.63
CA PHE A 262 1.40 -11.76 -23.80
C PHE A 262 2.65 -11.41 -24.62
N ALA A 263 2.91 -12.11 -25.71
CA ALA A 263 4.01 -11.78 -26.61
C ALA A 263 3.77 -10.52 -27.45
N ARG A 264 2.51 -10.25 -27.84
CA ARG A 264 2.13 -9.06 -28.65
C ARG A 264 1.93 -7.82 -27.78
N ASP A 265 1.17 -7.94 -26.70
CA ASP A 265 0.68 -6.82 -25.91
C ASP A 265 1.56 -6.56 -24.68
N GLY A 266 2.54 -7.44 -24.41
CA GLY A 266 3.35 -7.48 -23.22
C GLY A 266 2.71 -8.29 -22.09
N ALA A 267 3.55 -8.85 -21.24
CA ALA A 267 3.07 -9.59 -20.07
C ALA A 267 2.41 -8.63 -19.06
N PRO A 268 1.27 -9.01 -18.42
CA PRO A 268 0.64 -8.19 -17.41
C PRO A 268 1.60 -7.89 -16.24
N LEU A 269 1.43 -6.76 -15.56
CA LEU A 269 2.32 -6.30 -14.47
C LEU A 269 2.56 -7.38 -13.40
N ALA A 270 1.56 -8.21 -13.13
CA ALA A 270 1.67 -9.32 -12.18
C ALA A 270 2.70 -10.39 -12.58
N LEU A 271 3.09 -10.46 -13.85
CA LEU A 271 4.07 -11.39 -14.42
C LEU A 271 5.31 -10.65 -14.94
N GLY A 272 5.16 -9.36 -15.29
CA GLY A 272 6.06 -8.60 -16.16
C GLY A 272 7.28 -7.95 -15.48
N LEU A 273 7.50 -8.10 -14.17
CA LEU A 273 8.63 -7.47 -13.46
C LEU A 273 10.01 -8.06 -13.84
N GLY A 274 10.23 -8.36 -15.12
CA GLY A 274 11.48 -8.93 -15.62
C GLY A 274 11.62 -10.45 -15.39
N LEU A 275 10.63 -11.12 -14.83
CA LEU A 275 10.65 -12.53 -14.47
C LEU A 275 9.85 -13.42 -15.42
N TYR A 276 9.16 -12.84 -16.42
CA TYR A 276 8.33 -13.57 -17.36
C TYR A 276 9.15 -14.51 -18.24
N ARG A 277 8.83 -15.79 -18.22
CA ARG A 277 9.49 -16.87 -18.98
C ARG A 277 8.55 -17.61 -19.95
N GLY A 278 7.36 -17.10 -20.18
CA GLY A 278 6.33 -17.75 -21.01
C GLY A 278 6.74 -17.95 -22.46
N GLU A 279 7.69 -17.18 -23.00
CA GLU A 279 8.14 -17.29 -24.39
C GLU A 279 8.76 -18.67 -24.69
N ARG A 280 9.49 -19.24 -23.76
CA ARG A 280 10.05 -20.59 -23.91
C ARG A 280 8.97 -21.68 -23.95
N LEU A 281 7.95 -21.52 -23.10
CA LEU A 281 6.81 -22.44 -23.07
C LEU A 281 5.95 -22.34 -24.33
N ARG A 282 5.83 -21.16 -24.90
CA ARG A 282 5.06 -20.92 -26.12
C ARG A 282 5.53 -21.83 -27.26
N GLN A 283 6.83 -21.94 -27.46
CA GLN A 283 7.39 -22.84 -28.50
C GLN A 283 7.02 -24.29 -28.22
N THR A 284 7.20 -24.77 -27.00
CA THR A 284 6.88 -26.14 -26.61
C THR A 284 5.38 -26.44 -26.80
N VAL A 285 4.50 -25.53 -26.40
CA VAL A 285 3.05 -25.69 -26.58
C VAL A 285 2.66 -25.77 -28.07
N LEU A 286 3.25 -24.90 -28.91
CA LEU A 286 3.00 -24.90 -30.35
C LEU A 286 3.50 -26.18 -31.02
N GLU A 287 4.65 -26.70 -30.64
CA GLU A 287 5.18 -27.97 -31.12
C GLU A 287 4.28 -29.14 -30.71
N THR A 288 3.80 -29.14 -29.46
CA THR A 288 2.88 -30.16 -28.96
C THR A 288 1.55 -30.12 -29.73
N ILE A 289 1.00 -28.93 -30.03
CA ILE A 289 -0.22 -28.79 -30.84
C ILE A 289 0.00 -29.32 -32.27
N ARG A 290 1.18 -29.07 -32.86
CA ARG A 290 1.50 -29.55 -34.21
C ARG A 290 1.58 -31.10 -34.32
N SER A 291 1.95 -31.76 -33.23
CA SER A 291 2.01 -33.23 -33.17
C SER A 291 0.61 -33.90 -33.16
N TYR A 292 -0.47 -33.15 -33.02
CA TYR A 292 -1.81 -33.69 -32.99
C TYR A 292 -2.29 -34.10 -34.38
N VAL A 293 -2.65 -35.36 -34.53
CA VAL A 293 -3.28 -35.91 -35.74
C VAL A 293 -4.80 -36.04 -35.48
N PRO A 294 -5.65 -35.27 -36.19
CA PRO A 294 -7.11 -35.40 -36.02
C PRO A 294 -7.60 -36.74 -36.56
N PRO A 295 -8.65 -37.31 -35.96
CA PRO A 295 -9.25 -38.52 -36.47
C PRO A 295 -9.71 -38.32 -37.92
N PRO A 296 -9.61 -39.34 -38.77
CA PRO A 296 -10.13 -39.24 -40.13
C PRO A 296 -11.62 -38.84 -40.10
N PRO A 297 -12.05 -37.97 -41.01
CA PRO A 297 -13.45 -37.57 -41.05
C PRO A 297 -14.32 -38.83 -41.19
N PRO A 298 -15.48 -38.93 -40.51
CA PRO A 298 -16.38 -40.05 -40.65
C PRO A 298 -16.71 -40.18 -42.15
N LYS A 299 -16.51 -41.42 -42.70
CA LYS A 299 -16.87 -41.68 -44.11
C LYS A 299 -18.28 -41.16 -44.28
N ALA A 300 -18.48 -40.26 -45.24
CA ALA A 300 -19.80 -39.75 -45.59
C ALA A 300 -20.72 -40.95 -45.84
N VAL A 301 -21.75 -41.09 -45.04
CA VAL A 301 -22.79 -42.07 -45.29
C VAL A 301 -23.36 -41.67 -46.65
N GLU A 302 -23.09 -42.49 -47.71
CA GLU A 302 -23.70 -42.28 -48.99
C GLU A 302 -25.19 -42.20 -48.77
N LYS A 303 -25.79 -41.03 -49.03
CA LYS A 303 -27.23 -40.87 -49.07
C LYS A 303 -27.71 -41.77 -50.16
N ILE A 304 -28.29 -42.93 -49.81
CA ILE A 304 -28.96 -43.82 -50.76
C ILE A 304 -30.12 -43.02 -51.33
N VAL A 305 -29.91 -42.51 -52.55
CA VAL A 305 -31.01 -41.84 -53.30
C VAL A 305 -31.97 -42.88 -53.65
N PRO A 306 -33.31 -42.80 -53.29
CA PRO A 306 -34.31 -43.77 -53.62
C PRO A 306 -34.43 -43.81 -55.10
N LYS A 307 -34.39 -45.03 -55.72
CA LYS A 307 -34.52 -45.21 -57.11
C LYS A 307 -36.02 -45.07 -57.44
N ILE A 308 -36.41 -43.95 -58.06
CA ILE A 308 -37.77 -43.68 -58.47
C ILE A 308 -37.97 -44.29 -59.88
N ILE A 309 -38.92 -45.21 -60.02
CA ILE A 309 -39.34 -45.77 -61.33
C ILE A 309 -40.69 -45.15 -61.67
N ARG A 310 -40.72 -44.44 -62.77
CA ARG A 310 -41.96 -43.84 -63.27
C ARG A 310 -42.48 -44.74 -64.33
N LEU A 311 -43.77 -45.11 -64.25
CA LEU A 311 -44.48 -45.86 -65.21
C LEU A 311 -45.53 -44.95 -65.85
N ASP A 312 -45.70 -45.01 -67.20
CA ASP A 312 -46.66 -44.21 -67.86
C ASP A 312 -48.07 -44.80 -67.65
N SER A 313 -48.94 -43.97 -67.08
CA SER A 313 -50.31 -44.36 -66.74
C SER A 313 -51.15 -44.71 -67.95
N MET A 314 -50.92 -44.11 -69.14
CA MET A 314 -51.61 -44.40 -70.36
C MET A 314 -51.34 -45.83 -70.90
N SER A 315 -50.16 -46.35 -70.56
CA SER A 315 -49.77 -47.74 -70.89
C SER A 315 -50.37 -48.76 -69.95
N LEU A 316 -50.81 -48.37 -68.76
CA LEU A 316 -51.32 -49.25 -67.72
C LEU A 316 -52.84 -49.25 -67.61
N PHE A 317 -53.48 -48.08 -67.84
CA PHE A 317 -54.89 -47.84 -67.58
C PHE A 317 -55.56 -47.19 -68.79
N ASP A 318 -56.89 -47.43 -69.00
CA ASP A 318 -57.74 -46.68 -69.93
C ASP A 318 -58.15 -45.34 -69.28
N THR A 319 -58.39 -44.33 -70.09
CA THR A 319 -58.82 -42.99 -69.61
C THR A 319 -60.10 -43.13 -68.76
N GLY A 320 -59.98 -42.59 -67.51
CA GLY A 320 -61.07 -42.61 -66.52
C GLY A 320 -61.32 -43.97 -65.84
N LYS A 321 -60.42 -44.95 -66.01
CA LYS A 321 -60.58 -46.30 -65.42
C LYS A 321 -59.40 -46.58 -64.48
N TRP A 322 -59.69 -47.24 -63.37
CA TRP A 322 -58.70 -47.69 -62.38
C TRP A 322 -58.27 -49.15 -62.60
N THR A 323 -58.93 -49.90 -63.52
CA THR A 323 -58.62 -51.29 -63.86
C THR A 323 -57.48 -51.35 -64.86
N LEU A 324 -56.52 -52.27 -64.66
CA LEU A 324 -55.41 -52.48 -65.56
C LEU A 324 -55.87 -53.00 -66.95
N LYS A 325 -55.27 -52.48 -68.00
CA LYS A 325 -55.54 -53.00 -69.38
C LYS A 325 -55.12 -54.47 -69.52
N PRO A 326 -55.79 -55.25 -70.33
CA PRO A 326 -55.35 -56.61 -70.62
C PRO A 326 -53.96 -56.61 -71.24
N GLY A 327 -53.04 -57.29 -70.60
CA GLY A 327 -51.59 -57.34 -70.98
C GLY A 327 -50.66 -56.35 -70.33
N SER A 328 -51.14 -55.27 -69.60
CA SER A 328 -50.33 -54.28 -68.93
C SER A 328 -49.61 -54.88 -67.69
N THR A 329 -50.10 -56.00 -67.17
CA THR A 329 -49.42 -56.75 -66.09
C THR A 329 -48.00 -57.17 -66.45
N LYS A 330 -47.78 -57.49 -67.76
CA LYS A 330 -46.40 -57.81 -68.22
C LYS A 330 -45.46 -56.64 -68.18
N LEU A 331 -45.95 -55.44 -68.49
CA LEU A 331 -45.14 -54.19 -68.38
C LEU A 331 -44.81 -53.89 -66.95
N LEU A 332 -45.75 -54.07 -66.03
CA LEU A 332 -45.57 -53.87 -64.59
C LEU A 332 -44.55 -54.86 -64.06
N VAL A 333 -44.67 -56.11 -64.34
CA VAL A 333 -43.71 -57.14 -63.91
C VAL A 333 -42.31 -56.90 -64.48
N ASN A 334 -42.19 -56.52 -65.75
CA ASN A 334 -40.88 -56.23 -66.36
C ASN A 334 -40.22 -55.02 -65.73
N SER A 335 -40.98 -53.99 -65.36
CA SER A 335 -40.45 -52.82 -64.70
C SER A 335 -40.01 -53.10 -63.26
N LEU A 336 -40.61 -54.08 -62.62
CA LEU A 336 -40.29 -54.54 -61.27
C LEU A 336 -39.18 -55.60 -61.24
N LEU A 337 -38.89 -56.31 -62.32
CA LEU A 337 -37.82 -57.31 -62.37
C LEU A 337 -36.44 -56.81 -62.06
N GLY A 338 -36.21 -55.50 -62.17
CA GLY A 338 -34.93 -54.85 -61.75
C GLY A 338 -34.85 -54.47 -60.31
N ILE A 339 -35.94 -54.63 -59.53
CA ILE A 339 -35.96 -54.19 -58.12
C ILE A 339 -35.71 -55.41 -57.23
N LYS A 340 -34.44 -55.50 -56.74
CA LYS A 340 -34.13 -56.51 -55.73
C LYS A 340 -34.50 -55.88 -54.37
N ALA A 341 -35.63 -56.27 -53.79
CA ALA A 341 -36.04 -55.91 -52.44
C ALA A 341 -35.01 -56.47 -51.41
N ARG A 342 -34.41 -55.62 -50.66
CA ARG A 342 -33.57 -56.01 -49.54
C ARG A 342 -34.36 -55.94 -48.24
N PRO A 343 -34.11 -56.78 -47.27
CA PRO A 343 -34.79 -56.68 -46.00
C PRO A 343 -34.63 -55.24 -45.39
N GLY A 344 -35.79 -54.65 -44.99
CA GLY A 344 -35.82 -53.27 -44.46
C GLY A 344 -36.07 -52.15 -45.46
N TRP A 345 -36.32 -52.51 -46.76
CA TRP A 345 -36.71 -51.53 -47.75
C TRP A 345 -38.21 -51.34 -47.75
N LEU A 346 -38.65 -50.07 -47.76
CA LEU A 346 -40.03 -49.69 -47.94
C LEU A 346 -40.29 -49.36 -49.47
N ILE A 347 -41.24 -50.01 -50.09
CA ILE A 347 -41.66 -49.69 -51.46
C ILE A 347 -42.93 -48.86 -51.34
N VAL A 348 -42.87 -47.63 -51.79
CA VAL A 348 -44.01 -46.73 -51.81
C VAL A 348 -44.51 -46.65 -53.27
N ILE A 349 -45.76 -46.99 -53.50
CA ILE A 349 -46.43 -46.89 -54.81
C ILE A 349 -47.30 -45.64 -54.70
N ALA A 350 -47.10 -44.68 -55.59
CA ALA A 350 -47.92 -43.48 -55.69
C ALA A 350 -48.61 -43.42 -57.07
N GLY A 351 -49.92 -43.34 -57.08
CA GLY A 351 -50.70 -43.08 -58.28
C GLY A 351 -50.85 -41.58 -58.49
N HIS A 352 -50.75 -41.17 -59.75
CA HIS A 352 -50.95 -39.76 -60.13
C HIS A 352 -51.96 -39.71 -61.30
N THR A 353 -52.91 -38.80 -61.23
CA THR A 353 -53.80 -38.42 -62.30
C THR A 353 -53.34 -37.12 -62.97
N ASP A 354 -53.85 -36.82 -64.16
CA ASP A 354 -53.66 -35.55 -64.83
C ASP A 354 -54.46 -34.42 -64.10
N SER A 355 -54.30 -33.23 -64.55
CA SER A 355 -55.01 -32.04 -64.01
C SER A 355 -56.35 -31.76 -64.72
N VAL A 356 -56.90 -32.73 -65.55
CA VAL A 356 -58.14 -32.57 -66.29
C VAL A 356 -59.27 -33.29 -65.57
N GLY A 357 -60.36 -32.60 -65.27
CA GLY A 357 -61.49 -33.14 -64.55
C GLY A 357 -61.72 -32.65 -63.15
N ASP A 358 -62.67 -33.27 -62.44
CA ASP A 358 -63.00 -32.91 -61.07
C ASP A 358 -61.95 -33.48 -60.05
N ASP A 359 -61.49 -32.69 -59.15
CA ASP A 359 -60.43 -33.03 -58.16
C ASP A 359 -60.80 -34.28 -57.33
N LYS A 360 -62.06 -34.42 -56.93
CA LYS A 360 -62.52 -35.57 -56.16
C LYS A 360 -62.52 -36.87 -56.98
N SER A 361 -62.90 -36.78 -58.27
CA SER A 361 -62.80 -37.90 -59.18
C SER A 361 -61.38 -38.32 -59.46
N ASN A 362 -60.49 -37.35 -59.65
CA ASN A 362 -59.07 -37.58 -59.83
C ASN A 362 -58.38 -38.18 -58.57
N GLN A 363 -58.76 -37.72 -57.37
CA GLN A 363 -58.27 -38.30 -56.11
C GLN A 363 -58.77 -39.77 -55.96
N THR A 364 -60.01 -40.07 -56.32
CA THR A 364 -60.54 -41.44 -56.26
C THR A 364 -59.89 -42.36 -57.30
N LEU A 365 -59.49 -41.83 -58.44
CA LEU A 365 -58.75 -42.56 -59.48
C LEU A 365 -57.26 -42.81 -59.09
N SER A 366 -56.67 -41.97 -58.23
CA SER A 366 -55.29 -42.10 -57.82
C SER A 366 -55.08 -43.07 -56.66
N LEU A 367 -56.12 -43.39 -55.93
CA LEU A 367 -56.15 -44.36 -54.84
C LEU A 367 -56.40 -45.77 -55.38
#